data_1afb8c54ce92a8032cbd80ae57fedaf7
#
_entry.id   1afb8c54ce92a8032cbd80ae57fedaf7
#
_cell.length_a   1.000
_cell.length_b   1.000
_cell.length_c   1.000
_cell.angle_alpha   90.00
_cell.angle_beta   90.00
_cell.angle_gamma   90.00
#
_symmetry.space_group_name_H-M   'P 1'
#
loop_
_entity.id
_entity.type
_entity.pdbx_description
1 polymer ?
#
loop_
_entity_poly.entity_id
_entity_poly.type
_entity_poly.pdbx_seq_one_letter_code
_entity_poly.pdbx_strand_id
1 'polypeptide(L)'
;YTSPPDANTYLPNQPTGCYMPSVDLVDMYLRLAEKYNMKFYFGLYDSGRYWDTGDLSWEIEDNKYVIDEVWKMYGEKYKSFGGWYISGEISRATKGAIDAFRAMGKQCKDVSNGLPTFISPWIDGKKAIMGTGKLTREDAVSVQQHEKEWNEIFDGIHEVVDACAFQDGHIDYDELDAFFTVNKKLADKY
;
A
#
# COMPACT_ATOMS: atom_id res chain seq x y z
N TYR A 1 -3.31 6.22 8.72
CA TYR A 1 -4.68 5.76 8.95
C TYR A 1 -5.41 6.69 9.89
N THR A 2 -6.52 7.24 9.46
CA THR A 2 -7.39 8.07 10.29
C THR A 2 -8.69 7.31 10.52
N SER A 3 -8.94 6.91 11.76
CA SER A 3 -10.21 6.30 12.11
C SER A 3 -11.34 7.32 11.99
N PRO A 4 -12.49 6.97 11.40
CA PRO A 4 -13.69 7.80 11.50
C PRO A 4 -14.18 7.90 12.94
N PRO A 5 -15.15 8.76 13.22
CA PRO A 5 -15.72 8.92 14.55
C PRO A 5 -16.22 7.61 15.19
N ASP A 6 -16.54 6.64 14.36
CA ASP A 6 -17.05 5.32 14.77
C ASP A 6 -16.06 4.19 14.45
N ALA A 7 -14.82 4.39 14.82
CA ALA A 7 -13.73 3.47 14.54
C ALA A 7 -13.91 2.04 15.07
N ASN A 8 -14.80 1.85 16.02
CA ASN A 8 -15.12 0.50 16.54
C ASN A 8 -15.75 -0.42 15.49
N THR A 9 -16.27 0.14 14.42
CA THR A 9 -16.81 -0.63 13.30
C THR A 9 -15.76 -1.17 12.36
N TYR A 10 -14.56 -0.60 12.35
CA TYR A 10 -13.50 -1.06 11.43
C TYR A 10 -12.64 -2.18 11.98
N LEU A 11 -12.34 -2.13 13.25
CA LEU A 11 -11.39 -3.04 13.86
C LEU A 11 -12.06 -3.69 15.07
N PRO A 12 -12.67 -4.86 14.91
CA PRO A 12 -13.36 -5.56 16.01
C PRO A 12 -12.44 -5.85 17.20
N ASN A 13 -11.12 -5.81 17.01
CA ASN A 13 -10.10 -6.00 18.03
C ASN A 13 -9.17 -4.80 18.17
N GLN A 14 -9.71 -3.59 18.17
CA GLN A 14 -8.89 -2.39 18.35
C GLN A 14 -7.97 -2.48 19.57
N PRO A 15 -6.70 -2.10 19.43
CA PRO A 15 -5.82 -1.96 20.57
C PRO A 15 -6.40 -0.98 21.58
N THR A 16 -6.33 -1.32 22.87
CA THR A 16 -6.66 -0.38 23.94
C THR A 16 -5.84 0.89 23.80
N GLY A 17 -6.49 2.03 23.76
CA GLY A 17 -5.80 3.32 23.61
C GLY A 17 -5.90 3.97 22.23
N CYS A 18 -6.64 3.41 21.30
CA CYS A 18 -6.92 4.10 20.04
C CYS A 18 -7.65 5.43 20.30
N TYR A 19 -7.09 6.49 19.73
CA TYR A 19 -7.66 7.82 19.84
C TYR A 19 -8.75 8.03 18.78
N MET A 20 -9.92 8.47 19.22
CA MET A 20 -11.00 8.90 18.34
C MET A 20 -10.80 10.38 18.00
N PRO A 21 -10.57 10.76 16.75
CA PRO A 21 -10.48 12.15 16.37
C PRO A 21 -11.84 12.85 16.55
N SER A 22 -11.82 14.10 16.96
CA SER A 22 -13.04 14.92 17.12
C SER A 22 -13.70 15.29 15.79
N VAL A 23 -13.03 15.06 14.68
CA VAL A 23 -13.47 15.37 13.31
C VAL A 23 -13.28 14.14 12.45
N ASP A 24 -14.24 13.87 11.58
CA ASP A 24 -14.08 12.88 10.52
C ASP A 24 -13.11 13.41 9.46
N LEU A 25 -11.86 12.99 9.58
CA LEU A 25 -10.79 13.43 8.68
C LEU A 25 -10.97 12.91 7.26
N VAL A 26 -11.53 11.72 7.08
CA VAL A 26 -11.78 11.16 5.75
C VAL A 26 -12.82 11.99 5.02
N ASP A 27 -13.96 12.28 5.68
CA ASP A 27 -14.98 13.16 5.12
C ASP A 27 -14.40 14.55 4.78
N MET A 28 -13.59 15.10 5.67
CA MET A 28 -12.96 16.40 5.45
C MET A 28 -12.04 16.39 4.23
N TYR A 29 -11.16 15.40 4.09
CA TYR A 29 -10.26 15.29 2.92
C TYR A 29 -11.02 15.06 1.62
N LEU A 30 -12.04 14.23 1.62
CA LEU A 30 -12.86 13.99 0.43
C LEU A 30 -13.59 15.26 -0.03
N ARG A 31 -14.18 16.01 0.90
CA ARG A 31 -14.80 17.33 0.59
C ARG A 31 -13.79 18.35 0.06
N LEU A 32 -12.60 18.39 0.64
CA LEU A 32 -11.54 19.27 0.15
C LEU A 32 -11.06 18.85 -1.23
N ALA A 33 -10.90 17.55 -1.47
CA ALA A 33 -10.54 17.03 -2.78
C ALA A 33 -11.59 17.39 -3.84
N GLU A 34 -12.89 17.28 -3.54
CA GLU A 34 -13.93 17.73 -4.45
C GLU A 34 -13.85 19.24 -4.74
N LYS A 35 -13.69 20.05 -3.69
CA LYS A 35 -13.58 21.51 -3.80
C LYS A 35 -12.45 21.94 -4.72
N TYR A 36 -11.32 21.22 -4.70
CA TYR A 36 -10.13 21.55 -5.49
C TYR A 36 -9.96 20.67 -6.73
N ASN A 37 -10.98 19.92 -7.12
CA ASN A 37 -10.95 18.99 -8.27
C ASN A 37 -9.76 18.02 -8.22
N MET A 38 -9.53 17.44 -7.05
CA MET A 38 -8.50 16.44 -6.80
C MET A 38 -9.13 15.06 -6.63
N LYS A 39 -8.31 14.02 -6.79
CA LYS A 39 -8.69 12.66 -6.42
C LYS A 39 -8.00 12.28 -5.12
N PHE A 40 -8.74 11.65 -4.24
CA PHE A 40 -8.28 11.13 -2.98
C PHE A 40 -8.20 9.61 -3.05
N TYR A 41 -7.03 9.05 -2.78
CA TYR A 41 -6.84 7.62 -2.66
C TYR A 41 -6.81 7.26 -1.17
N PHE A 42 -7.72 6.39 -0.76
CA PHE A 42 -7.79 5.98 0.63
C PHE A 42 -6.69 4.95 0.94
N GLY A 43 -5.84 5.27 1.93
CA GLY A 43 -4.83 4.34 2.45
C GLY A 43 -5.44 3.32 3.39
N LEU A 44 -5.24 2.05 3.10
CA LEU A 44 -5.70 0.95 3.95
C LEU A 44 -4.99 0.98 5.30
N TYR A 45 -5.55 0.21 6.25
CA TYR A 45 -4.95 0.07 7.56
C TYR A 45 -3.60 -0.65 7.46
N ASP A 46 -2.63 -0.17 8.22
CA ASP A 46 -1.31 -0.75 8.38
C ASP A 46 -1.10 -1.07 9.85
N SER A 47 -1.05 -2.35 10.19
CA SER A 47 -0.83 -2.79 11.57
C SER A 47 0.63 -2.65 12.01
N GLY A 48 1.53 -2.55 11.07
CA GLY A 48 2.97 -2.56 11.31
C GLY A 48 3.54 -3.91 11.74
N ARG A 49 2.75 -4.96 11.91
CA ARG A 49 3.22 -6.27 12.39
C ARG A 49 4.25 -6.90 11.47
N TYR A 50 4.15 -6.65 10.17
CA TYR A 50 5.09 -7.21 9.19
C TYR A 50 6.51 -6.66 9.35
N TRP A 51 6.70 -5.52 9.98
CA TRP A 51 8.03 -5.00 10.31
C TRP A 51 8.79 -5.91 11.28
N ASP A 52 8.06 -6.54 12.20
CA ASP A 52 8.64 -7.45 13.19
C ASP A 52 8.65 -8.89 12.69
N THR A 53 7.60 -9.31 12.00
CA THR A 53 7.41 -10.71 11.59
C THR A 53 7.96 -11.02 10.20
N GLY A 54 8.12 -9.99 9.35
CA GLY A 54 8.44 -10.16 7.94
C GLY A 54 7.30 -10.78 7.10
N ASP A 55 6.06 -10.78 7.62
CA ASP A 55 4.91 -11.45 7.00
C ASP A 55 3.73 -10.47 6.89
N LEU A 56 3.27 -10.21 5.65
CA LEU A 56 2.19 -9.29 5.35
C LEU A 56 0.79 -9.92 5.43
N SER A 57 0.67 -11.23 5.59
CA SER A 57 -0.63 -11.93 5.59
C SER A 57 -1.59 -11.46 6.68
N TRP A 58 -1.08 -10.91 7.77
CA TRP A 58 -1.89 -10.34 8.86
C TRP A 58 -2.79 -9.19 8.40
N GLU A 59 -2.35 -8.42 7.39
CA GLU A 59 -3.08 -7.27 6.90
C GLU A 59 -4.39 -7.63 6.18
N ILE A 60 -4.52 -8.87 5.68
CA ILE A 60 -5.69 -9.32 4.93
C ILE A 60 -6.95 -9.24 5.79
N GLU A 61 -6.91 -9.85 6.99
CA GLU A 61 -8.07 -9.93 7.86
C GLU A 61 -8.44 -8.55 8.46
N ASP A 62 -7.42 -7.77 8.84
CA ASP A 62 -7.64 -6.43 9.39
C ASP A 62 -8.27 -5.50 8.34
N ASN A 63 -7.83 -5.56 7.08
CA ASN A 63 -8.33 -4.71 6.02
C ASN A 63 -9.68 -5.14 5.43
N LYS A 64 -10.06 -6.39 5.59
CA LYS A 64 -11.34 -6.89 5.11
C LYS A 64 -12.52 -6.03 5.58
N TYR A 65 -12.53 -5.67 6.87
CA TYR A 65 -13.56 -4.82 7.44
C TYR A 65 -13.37 -3.35 7.06
N VAL A 66 -12.14 -2.87 7.01
CA VAL A 66 -11.83 -1.48 6.67
C VAL A 66 -12.29 -1.14 5.25
N ILE A 67 -12.03 -2.01 4.28
CA ILE A 67 -12.43 -1.80 2.88
C ILE A 67 -13.96 -1.67 2.76
N ASP A 68 -14.70 -2.62 3.30
CA ASP A 68 -16.15 -2.62 3.22
C ASP A 68 -16.79 -1.40 3.92
N GLU A 69 -16.29 -1.07 5.11
CA GLU A 69 -16.81 0.03 5.93
C GLU A 69 -16.53 1.39 5.28
N VAL A 70 -15.31 1.59 4.81
CA VAL A 70 -14.91 2.84 4.13
C VAL A 70 -15.71 3.04 2.85
N TRP A 71 -15.87 2.00 2.05
CA TRP A 71 -16.67 2.12 0.83
C TRP A 71 -18.11 2.48 1.14
N LYS A 72 -18.73 1.80 2.08
CA LYS A 72 -20.10 2.07 2.53
C LYS A 72 -20.29 3.50 3.05
N MET A 73 -19.31 4.04 3.78
CA MET A 73 -19.41 5.38 4.38
C MET A 73 -19.12 6.50 3.38
N TYR A 74 -18.17 6.31 2.46
CA TYR A 74 -17.63 7.39 1.67
C TYR A 74 -17.63 7.13 0.16
N GLY A 75 -17.53 5.88 -0.29
CA GLY A 75 -17.26 5.54 -1.68
C GLY A 75 -18.26 6.12 -2.66
N GLU A 76 -19.53 5.86 -2.47
CA GLU A 76 -20.58 6.39 -3.35
C GLU A 76 -20.95 7.85 -3.07
N LYS A 77 -20.59 8.36 -1.91
CA LYS A 77 -20.93 9.71 -1.46
C LYS A 77 -20.07 10.78 -2.15
N TYR A 78 -18.81 10.48 -2.44
CA TYR A 78 -17.84 11.46 -2.92
C TYR A 78 -17.24 11.09 -4.26
N LYS A 79 -17.41 11.95 -5.26
CA LYS A 79 -16.78 11.81 -6.60
C LYS A 79 -15.26 11.95 -6.55
N SER A 80 -14.74 12.56 -5.48
CA SER A 80 -13.32 12.68 -5.21
C SER A 80 -12.67 11.38 -4.73
N PHE A 81 -13.45 10.38 -4.30
CA PHE A 81 -12.89 9.07 -3.98
C PHE A 81 -12.31 8.45 -5.27
N GLY A 82 -11.00 8.50 -5.40
CA GLY A 82 -10.30 8.19 -6.65
C GLY A 82 -9.78 6.76 -6.74
N GLY A 83 -9.67 6.08 -5.62
CA GLY A 83 -9.12 4.73 -5.56
C GLY A 83 -8.54 4.38 -4.19
N TRP A 84 -7.71 3.34 -4.16
CA TRP A 84 -7.19 2.74 -2.96
C TRP A 84 -5.66 2.71 -2.94
N TYR A 85 -5.08 3.02 -1.80
CA TYR A 85 -3.67 2.79 -1.54
C TYR A 85 -3.52 1.59 -0.58
N ILE A 86 -2.94 0.51 -1.07
CA ILE A 86 -2.64 -0.65 -0.24
C ILE A 86 -1.34 -0.35 0.50
N SER A 87 -1.46 0.12 1.73
CA SER A 87 -0.42 0.84 2.47
C SER A 87 0.71 -0.01 3.04
N GLY A 88 0.72 -1.31 2.83
CA GLY A 88 1.85 -2.14 3.26
C GLY A 88 3.17 -1.70 2.62
N GLU A 89 4.04 -1.09 3.41
CA GLU A 89 5.40 -0.75 2.98
C GLU A 89 6.26 -2.01 3.01
N ILE A 90 6.40 -2.64 1.86
CA ILE A 90 7.13 -3.89 1.72
C ILE A 90 8.39 -3.74 0.90
N SER A 91 9.28 -4.71 1.04
CA SER A 91 10.30 -5.03 0.06
C SER A 91 9.97 -6.33 -0.68
N ARG A 92 10.79 -6.68 -1.65
CA ARG A 92 10.75 -7.96 -2.37
C ARG A 92 10.74 -9.20 -1.47
N ALA A 93 11.35 -9.10 -0.28
CA ALA A 93 11.53 -10.21 0.64
C ALA A 93 10.38 -10.41 1.62
N THR A 94 9.37 -9.53 1.60
CA THR A 94 8.24 -9.63 2.53
C THR A 94 7.38 -10.84 2.20
N LYS A 95 7.29 -11.76 3.15
CA LYS A 95 6.48 -12.97 3.00
C LYS A 95 4.99 -12.62 2.87
N GLY A 96 4.29 -13.37 2.06
CA GLY A 96 2.84 -13.22 1.87
C GLY A 96 2.43 -11.97 1.10
N ALA A 97 3.37 -11.19 0.55
CA ALA A 97 3.07 -9.93 -0.14
C ALA A 97 2.14 -10.11 -1.35
N ILE A 98 2.40 -11.10 -2.19
CA ILE A 98 1.57 -11.37 -3.38
C ILE A 98 0.14 -11.73 -2.97
N ASP A 99 -0.02 -12.63 -2.00
CA ASP A 99 -1.34 -13.06 -1.54
C ASP A 99 -2.09 -11.92 -0.85
N ALA A 100 -1.40 -11.12 -0.05
CA ALA A 100 -1.99 -9.97 0.64
C ALA A 100 -2.44 -8.89 -0.35
N PHE A 101 -1.59 -8.50 -1.29
CA PHE A 101 -1.97 -7.52 -2.31
C PHE A 101 -3.08 -8.03 -3.22
N ARG A 102 -3.05 -9.31 -3.59
CA ARG A 102 -4.12 -9.92 -4.38
C ARG A 102 -5.45 -9.91 -3.64
N ALA A 103 -5.46 -10.32 -2.38
CA ALA A 103 -6.68 -10.37 -1.57
C ALA A 103 -7.26 -8.98 -1.35
N MET A 104 -6.44 -8.05 -0.86
CA MET A 104 -6.89 -6.67 -0.58
C MET A 104 -7.24 -5.91 -1.86
N GLY A 105 -6.41 -6.00 -2.90
CA GLY A 105 -6.66 -5.34 -4.19
C GLY A 105 -7.93 -5.85 -4.86
N LYS A 106 -8.17 -7.16 -4.83
CA LYS A 106 -9.40 -7.75 -5.33
C LYS A 106 -10.62 -7.21 -4.59
N GLN A 107 -10.61 -7.20 -3.27
CA GLN A 107 -11.72 -6.68 -2.48
C GLN A 107 -11.95 -5.19 -2.75
N CYS A 108 -10.90 -4.38 -2.81
CA CYS A 108 -11.00 -2.97 -3.19
C CYS A 108 -11.71 -2.77 -4.52
N LYS A 109 -11.32 -3.53 -5.54
CA LYS A 109 -11.95 -3.48 -6.87
C LYS A 109 -13.39 -3.97 -6.85
N ASP A 110 -13.66 -5.07 -6.14
CA ASP A 110 -15.00 -5.65 -6.06
C ASP A 110 -16.02 -4.68 -5.44
N VAL A 111 -15.68 -4.04 -4.32
CA VAL A 111 -16.61 -3.10 -3.64
C VAL A 111 -16.77 -1.80 -4.41
N SER A 112 -15.75 -1.34 -5.11
CA SER A 112 -15.71 -0.02 -5.75
C SER A 112 -15.95 -0.03 -7.26
N ASN A 113 -16.42 -1.15 -7.81
CA ASN A 113 -16.65 -1.33 -9.23
C ASN A 113 -15.39 -1.01 -10.07
N GLY A 114 -14.24 -1.49 -9.61
CA GLY A 114 -12.98 -1.43 -10.35
C GLY A 114 -12.19 -0.13 -10.20
N LEU A 115 -12.41 0.66 -9.14
CA LEU A 115 -11.55 1.82 -8.90
C LEU A 115 -10.07 1.41 -8.77
N PRO A 116 -9.15 2.27 -9.23
CA PRO A 116 -7.74 1.94 -9.25
C PRO A 116 -7.15 1.73 -7.85
N THR A 117 -6.18 0.84 -7.81
CA THR A 117 -5.39 0.52 -6.62
C THR A 117 -3.92 0.79 -6.89
N PHE A 118 -3.18 1.21 -5.88
CA PHE A 118 -1.73 1.32 -6.00
C PHE A 118 -1.00 0.88 -4.73
N ILE A 119 0.28 0.57 -4.89
CA ILE A 119 1.23 0.21 -3.84
C ILE A 119 2.46 1.11 -3.88
N SER A 120 3.17 1.22 -2.76
CA SER A 120 4.40 2.01 -2.67
C SER A 120 5.50 1.24 -1.92
N PRO A 121 6.04 0.18 -2.51
CA PRO A 121 7.14 -0.58 -1.92
C PRO A 121 8.47 0.15 -2.04
N TRP A 122 9.44 -0.22 -1.20
CA TRP A 122 10.80 0.27 -1.38
C TRP A 122 11.67 -0.67 -2.21
N ILE A 123 12.75 -0.11 -2.72
CA ILE A 123 13.81 -0.86 -3.39
C ILE A 123 14.91 -1.14 -2.38
N ASP A 124 15.33 -2.40 -2.25
CA ASP A 124 16.42 -2.83 -1.34
C ASP A 124 17.79 -2.45 -1.91
N GLY A 125 18.10 -1.16 -1.92
CA GLY A 125 19.35 -0.62 -2.43
C GLY A 125 20.45 -0.57 -1.37
N LYS A 126 21.66 -0.19 -1.79
CA LYS A 126 22.87 -0.17 -0.95
C LYS A 126 22.90 0.94 0.09
N LYS A 127 22.13 2.00 -0.13
CA LYS A 127 22.03 3.13 0.79
C LYS A 127 21.19 2.81 2.01
N ALA A 128 20.59 1.64 2.06
CA ALA A 128 19.79 1.21 3.15
C ALA A 128 20.50 1.45 4.46
N ILE A 129 19.86 2.02 5.40
CA ILE A 129 19.37 1.34 6.52
C ILE A 129 19.83 2.03 7.76
N MET A 130 19.13 3.02 8.02
CA MET A 130 19.18 3.62 9.35
C MET A 130 17.94 3.17 10.13
N GLY A 131 18.08 2.09 10.89
CA GLY A 131 17.32 1.97 12.13
C GLY A 131 15.96 1.27 12.12
N THR A 132 15.47 0.78 11.02
CA THR A 132 14.18 0.10 11.01
C THR A 132 14.30 -1.37 10.63
N GLY A 133 14.85 -2.14 11.50
CA GLY A 133 14.78 -3.58 11.32
C GLY A 133 15.93 -4.16 10.48
N LYS A 134 16.05 -5.30 10.49
CA LYS A 134 16.85 -6.42 10.08
C LYS A 134 17.52 -6.39 8.70
N LEU A 135 17.29 -5.37 7.85
CA LEU A 135 17.95 -5.24 6.55
C LEU A 135 19.33 -4.62 6.70
N THR A 136 20.33 -5.27 6.17
CA THR A 136 21.71 -4.82 6.18
C THR A 136 22.14 -4.43 4.77
N ARG A 137 23.32 -3.83 4.63
CA ARG A 137 23.89 -3.54 3.32
C ARG A 137 24.10 -4.81 2.47
N GLU A 138 24.17 -5.95 3.13
CA GLU A 138 24.29 -7.27 2.51
C GLU A 138 22.99 -7.76 1.89
N ASP A 139 21.85 -7.20 2.33
CA ASP A 139 20.54 -7.49 1.77
C ASP A 139 20.26 -6.69 0.47
N ALA A 140 21.14 -5.74 0.12
CA ALA A 140 21.02 -4.96 -1.09
C ALA A 140 21.04 -5.84 -2.34
N VAL A 141 20.12 -5.56 -3.26
CA VAL A 141 20.00 -6.33 -4.49
C VAL A 141 20.67 -5.66 -5.67
N SER A 142 21.14 -6.48 -6.60
CA SER A 142 21.49 -5.99 -7.93
C SER A 142 20.24 -5.61 -8.72
N VAL A 143 20.41 -4.75 -9.72
CA VAL A 143 19.33 -4.36 -10.65
C VAL A 143 18.69 -5.60 -11.30
N GLN A 144 19.50 -6.60 -11.68
CA GLN A 144 19.02 -7.84 -12.29
C GLN A 144 18.21 -8.69 -11.32
N GLN A 145 18.60 -8.75 -10.07
CA GLN A 145 17.86 -9.47 -9.04
C GLN A 145 16.52 -8.76 -8.75
N HIS A 146 16.54 -7.44 -8.64
CA HIS A 146 15.34 -6.62 -8.49
C HIS A 146 14.37 -6.88 -9.65
N GLU A 147 14.83 -6.83 -10.90
CA GLU A 147 14.02 -7.10 -12.09
C GLU A 147 13.34 -8.49 -12.01
N LYS A 148 14.13 -9.52 -11.68
CA LYS A 148 13.60 -10.89 -11.58
C LYS A 148 12.51 -11.00 -10.54
N GLU A 149 12.77 -10.54 -9.32
CA GLU A 149 11.86 -10.69 -8.19
C GLU A 149 10.60 -9.86 -8.33
N TRP A 150 10.72 -8.61 -8.80
CA TRP A 150 9.55 -7.77 -9.05
C TRP A 150 8.75 -8.21 -10.28
N ASN A 151 9.37 -8.87 -11.25
CA ASN A 151 8.62 -9.53 -12.30
C ASN A 151 7.72 -10.65 -11.76
N GLU A 152 8.19 -11.44 -10.81
CA GLU A 152 7.38 -12.47 -10.14
C GLU A 152 6.24 -11.85 -9.31
N ILE A 153 6.53 -10.76 -8.61
CA ILE A 153 5.51 -10.05 -7.82
C ILE A 153 4.44 -9.46 -8.74
N PHE A 154 4.82 -8.72 -9.79
CA PHE A 154 3.87 -8.12 -10.71
C PHE A 154 3.04 -9.16 -11.47
N ASP A 155 3.64 -10.27 -11.89
CA ASP A 155 2.89 -11.38 -12.46
C ASP A 155 1.76 -11.86 -11.53
N GLY A 156 2.01 -11.84 -10.24
CA GLY A 156 1.04 -12.24 -9.22
C GLY A 156 -0.03 -11.21 -8.89
N ILE A 157 0.16 -9.91 -9.17
CA ILE A 157 -0.71 -8.84 -8.68
C ILE A 157 -1.28 -7.90 -9.74
N HIS A 158 -0.81 -7.95 -10.99
CA HIS A 158 -1.16 -6.97 -12.04
C HIS A 158 -2.68 -6.88 -12.34
N GLU A 159 -3.44 -7.92 -12.09
CA GLU A 159 -4.90 -7.89 -12.26
C GLU A 159 -5.61 -7.04 -11.18
N VAL A 160 -4.96 -6.79 -10.06
CA VAL A 160 -5.57 -6.14 -8.89
C VAL A 160 -4.79 -4.93 -8.39
N VAL A 161 -3.64 -4.62 -8.96
CA VAL A 161 -2.82 -3.44 -8.68
C VAL A 161 -2.55 -2.70 -9.98
N ASP A 162 -3.02 -1.46 -10.09
CA ASP A 162 -2.94 -0.66 -11.33
C ASP A 162 -1.69 0.22 -11.38
N ALA A 163 -1.09 0.53 -10.23
CA ALA A 163 0.10 1.37 -10.19
C ALA A 163 1.04 0.98 -9.05
N CYS A 164 2.33 1.16 -9.29
CA CYS A 164 3.39 0.95 -8.31
C CYS A 164 4.29 2.18 -8.23
N ALA A 165 4.34 2.81 -7.05
CA ALA A 165 5.17 3.99 -6.77
C ALA A 165 6.37 3.57 -5.92
N PHE A 166 7.44 3.09 -6.54
CA PHE A 166 8.62 2.66 -5.82
C PHE A 166 9.28 3.80 -5.02
N GLN A 167 9.62 3.51 -3.77
CA GLN A 167 10.41 4.38 -2.92
C GLN A 167 11.90 4.18 -3.19
N ASP A 168 12.61 5.25 -3.49
CA ASP A 168 14.01 5.25 -3.91
C ASP A 168 15.02 5.61 -2.80
N GLY A 169 14.53 5.83 -1.59
CA GLY A 169 15.35 6.30 -0.46
C GLY A 169 16.56 5.44 -0.12
N HIS A 170 16.55 4.19 -0.54
CA HIS A 170 17.63 3.21 -0.29
C HIS A 170 18.56 2.98 -1.48
N ILE A 171 18.41 3.73 -2.56
CA ILE A 171 19.25 3.59 -3.74
C ILE A 171 20.35 4.67 -3.74
N ASP A 172 21.57 4.28 -4.08
CA ASP A 172 22.64 5.22 -4.34
C ASP A 172 22.36 5.99 -5.65
N TYR A 173 22.78 7.25 -5.70
CA TYR A 173 22.39 8.19 -6.76
C TYR A 173 22.83 7.73 -8.17
N ASP A 174 23.95 7.03 -8.26
CA ASP A 174 24.52 6.49 -9.47
C ASP A 174 23.83 5.22 -10.00
N GLU A 175 22.97 4.60 -9.17
CA GLU A 175 22.19 3.41 -9.52
C GLU A 175 20.72 3.72 -9.87
N LEU A 176 20.22 4.94 -9.61
CA LEU A 176 18.81 5.33 -9.79
C LEU A 176 18.30 5.05 -11.21
N ASP A 177 19.02 5.51 -12.23
CA ASP A 177 18.60 5.35 -13.63
C ASP A 177 18.44 3.88 -14.04
N ALA A 178 19.29 3.00 -13.51
CA ALA A 178 19.22 1.58 -13.80
C ALA A 178 17.97 0.93 -13.17
N PHE A 179 17.68 1.24 -11.92
CA PHE A 179 16.45 0.74 -11.24
C PHE A 179 15.19 1.30 -11.88
N PHE A 180 15.14 2.60 -12.20
CA PHE A 180 13.97 3.19 -12.86
C PHE A 180 13.74 2.65 -14.27
N THR A 181 14.80 2.37 -15.01
CA THR A 181 14.70 1.71 -16.32
C THR A 181 14.05 0.34 -16.21
N VAL A 182 14.46 -0.45 -15.22
CA VAL A 182 13.87 -1.76 -14.96
C VAL A 182 12.41 -1.64 -14.50
N ASN A 183 12.12 -0.73 -13.58
CA ASN A 183 10.76 -0.53 -13.10
C ASN A 183 9.81 -0.12 -14.24
N LYS A 184 10.27 0.79 -15.12
CA LYS A 184 9.49 1.15 -16.31
C LYS A 184 9.27 -0.04 -17.24
N LYS A 185 10.31 -0.84 -17.50
CA LYS A 185 10.20 -2.04 -18.32
C LYS A 185 9.17 -3.03 -17.75
N LEU A 186 9.15 -3.21 -16.43
CA LEU A 186 8.18 -4.06 -15.77
C LEU A 186 6.78 -3.49 -15.87
N ALA A 187 6.61 -2.18 -15.65
CA ALA A 187 5.31 -1.53 -15.79
C ALA A 187 4.77 -1.57 -17.24
N ASP A 188 5.64 -1.49 -18.24
CA ASP A 188 5.22 -1.58 -19.65
C ASP A 188 4.84 -3.02 -20.06
N LYS A 189 5.21 -4.04 -19.26
CA LYS A 189 4.91 -5.46 -19.51
C LYS A 189 3.54 -5.87 -18.99
N TYR A 190 3.13 -5.30 -17.87
CA TYR A 190 1.91 -5.65 -17.15
C TYR A 190 0.88 -4.53 -17.19
#